data_25248108a78dd9d70056215ee5832445
#
_entry.id   25248108a78dd9d70056215ee5832445
#
_cell.length_a   1.000
_cell.length_b   1.000
_cell.length_c   1.000
_cell.angle_alpha   90.00
_cell.angle_beta   90.00
_cell.angle_gamma   90.00
#
_symmetry.space_group_name_H-M   'P 1'
#
loop_
_entity.id
_entity.type
_entity.pdbx_description
1 polymer ?
#
loop_
_entity_poly.entity_id
_entity_poly.type
_entity_poly.pdbx_seq_one_letter_code
_entity_poly.pdbx_strand_id
1 'polypeptide(L)' 'MTIADLTQQIEETERLIAVYRNADEVIVGTKDEIYSRRGLINRITLTKAEIGDLVVAALEQRLAALRAELGQGG' A
#
# COMPACT_ATOMS: atom_id res chain seq x y z
N MET A 1 -4.65 -1.18 -19.50
CA MET A 1 -3.38 -1.02 -18.78
C MET A 1 -2.27 -1.68 -19.58
N THR A 2 -1.17 -0.98 -19.78
CA THR A 2 -0.05 -1.51 -20.55
C THR A 2 0.86 -2.37 -19.68
N ILE A 3 1.73 -3.17 -20.31
CA ILE A 3 2.73 -3.94 -19.59
C ILE A 3 3.68 -3.02 -18.81
N ALA A 4 4.02 -1.87 -19.38
CA ALA A 4 4.84 -0.88 -18.70
C ALA A 4 4.18 -0.35 -17.43
N ASP A 5 2.87 -0.11 -17.47
CA ASP A 5 2.12 0.36 -16.30
C ASP A 5 2.08 -0.72 -15.21
N LEU A 6 1.85 -1.96 -15.60
CA LEU A 6 1.85 -3.09 -14.66
C LEU A 6 3.21 -3.27 -14.01
N THR A 7 4.28 -3.21 -14.79
CA THR A 7 5.64 -3.33 -14.29
C THR A 7 5.95 -2.23 -13.28
N GLN A 8 5.57 -0.99 -13.59
CA GLN A 8 5.76 0.13 -12.68
C GLN A 8 5.00 -0.06 -11.37
N GLN A 9 3.76 -0.51 -11.45
CA GLN A 9 2.96 -0.77 -10.24
C GLN A 9 3.55 -1.89 -9.40
N ILE A 10 4.08 -2.92 -10.04
CA ILE A 10 4.74 -4.02 -9.33
C ILE A 10 5.97 -3.50 -8.59
N GLU A 11 6.82 -2.76 -9.25
CA GLU A 11 8.03 -2.18 -8.63
C GLU A 11 7.68 -1.27 -7.46
N GLU A 12 6.67 -0.42 -7.64
CA GLU A 12 6.22 0.49 -6.59
C GLU A 12 5.64 -0.27 -5.40
N THR A 13 4.87 -1.32 -5.66
CA THR A 13 4.29 -2.15 -4.60
C THR A 13 5.39 -2.88 -3.83
N GLU A 14 6.40 -3.41 -4.51
CA GLU A 14 7.55 -4.04 -3.86
C GLU A 14 8.31 -3.05 -2.96
N ARG A 15 8.49 -1.82 -3.44
CA ARG A 15 9.12 -0.76 -2.66
C ARG A 15 8.32 -0.45 -1.40
N LEU A 16 6.99 -0.34 -1.54
CA LEU A 16 6.11 -0.06 -0.41
C LEU A 16 6.12 -1.19 0.63
N ILE A 17 6.17 -2.43 0.17
CA ILE A 17 6.29 -3.57 1.08
C ILE A 17 7.53 -3.43 1.96
N ALA A 18 8.66 -3.08 1.35
CA ALA A 18 9.90 -2.90 2.11
C ALA A 18 9.79 -1.74 3.11
N VAL A 19 9.18 -0.63 2.69
CA VAL A 19 8.98 0.54 3.55
C VAL A 19 8.11 0.19 4.75
N TYR A 20 6.96 -0.43 4.53
CA TYR A 20 6.02 -0.74 5.61
C TYR A 20 6.50 -1.88 6.50
N ARG A 21 7.27 -2.81 5.96
CA ARG A 21 7.87 -3.88 6.77
C ARG A 21 8.84 -3.34 7.81
N ASN A 22 9.53 -2.25 7.50
CA ASN A 22 10.50 -1.62 8.38
C ASN A 22 9.95 -0.45 9.18
N ALA A 23 8.71 -0.06 8.95
CA ALA A 23 8.10 1.07 9.66
C ALA A 23 7.68 0.67 11.07
N ASP A 24 8.00 1.50 12.05
CA ASP A 24 7.59 1.28 13.43
C ASP A 24 6.16 1.78 13.69
N GLU A 25 5.75 2.79 12.94
CA GLU A 25 4.44 3.42 13.08
C GLU A 25 3.85 3.69 11.70
N VAL A 26 2.53 3.60 11.60
CA VAL A 26 1.80 3.87 10.37
C VAL A 26 0.68 4.85 10.67
N ILE A 27 0.53 5.85 9.82
CA ILE A 27 -0.55 6.83 9.93
C ILE A 27 -1.70 6.38 9.02
N VAL A 28 -2.89 6.26 9.60
CA VAL A 28 -4.10 5.85 8.89
C VAL A 28 -5.12 6.97 8.97
N GLY A 29 -5.71 7.30 7.83
CA GLY A 29 -6.77 8.30 7.74
C GLY A 29 -7.83 7.86 6.75
N THR A 30 -8.93 8.60 6.70
CA THR A 30 -9.97 8.32 5.71
C THR A 30 -9.66 9.02 4.39
N LYS A 31 -10.12 8.43 3.30
CA LYS A 31 -9.92 8.99 1.97
C LYS A 31 -10.53 10.38 1.83
N ASP A 32 -11.68 10.59 2.46
CA ASP A 32 -12.37 11.87 2.39
C ASP A 32 -11.58 13.00 3.05
N GLU A 33 -10.80 12.67 4.05
CA GLU A 33 -9.99 13.64 4.76
C GLU A 33 -8.74 14.06 4.02
N ILE A 34 -8.18 13.20 3.20
CA ILE A 34 -7.02 13.52 2.38
C ILE A 34 -7.33 14.70 1.48
N TYR A 35 -8.59 14.83 1.05
CA TYR A 35 -9.05 15.89 0.17
C TYR A 35 -9.77 17.02 0.91
N SER A 36 -9.95 16.90 2.24
CA SER A 36 -10.62 17.91 3.05
C SER A 36 -9.64 19.00 3.47
N ARG A 37 -10.09 20.26 3.46
CA ARG A 37 -9.30 21.38 3.98
C ARG A 37 -9.04 21.27 5.48
N ARG A 38 -9.82 20.48 6.19
CA ARG A 38 -9.67 20.24 7.62
C ARG A 38 -8.67 19.14 7.93
N GLY A 39 -8.19 18.49 6.89
CA GLY A 39 -7.05 17.58 6.75
C GLY A 39 -6.80 16.58 7.83
N LEU A 40 -6.45 16.77 8.98
CA LEU A 40 -5.77 15.85 9.89
C LEU A 40 -6.60 15.36 11.07
N ILE A 41 -7.89 15.69 11.12
CA ILE A 41 -8.70 15.53 12.34
C ILE A 41 -8.97 14.07 12.69
N ASN A 42 -9.07 13.18 11.68
CA ASN A 42 -9.42 11.78 11.90
C ASN A 42 -8.30 10.81 11.51
N ARG A 43 -7.06 11.26 11.53
CA ARG A 43 -5.91 10.38 11.35
C ARG A 43 -5.50 9.79 12.68
N ILE A 44 -5.12 8.51 12.65
CA ILE A 44 -4.57 7.85 13.81
C ILE A 44 -3.20 7.28 13.45
N THR A 45 -2.33 7.25 14.43
CA THR A 45 -1.04 6.59 14.33
C THR A 45 -1.12 5.24 15.02
N LEU A 46 -0.83 4.19 14.28
CA LEU A 46 -0.81 2.83 14.82
C LEU A 46 0.63 2.33 14.87
N THR A 47 0.99 1.71 15.97
CA THR A 47 2.30 1.09 16.09
C THR A 47 2.32 -0.24 15.36
N LYS A 48 3.51 -0.75 15.07
CA LYS A 48 3.67 -2.06 14.46
C LYS A 48 3.04 -3.15 15.33
N ALA A 49 3.11 -3.02 16.65
CA ALA A 49 2.50 -3.98 17.57
C ALA A 49 0.96 -4.00 17.43
N GLU A 50 0.35 -2.85 17.17
CA GLU A 50 -1.10 -2.73 17.02
C GLU A 50 -1.61 -3.23 15.67
N ILE A 51 -0.94 -2.84 14.59
CA ILE A 51 -1.38 -3.15 13.24
C ILE A 51 -0.76 -4.46 12.71
N GLY A 52 0.38 -4.87 13.28
CA GLY A 52 1.08 -6.05 12.83
C GLY A 52 1.52 -5.93 11.39
N ASP A 53 1.37 -7.03 10.64
CA ASP A 53 1.76 -7.09 9.24
C ASP A 53 0.56 -6.91 8.28
N LEU A 54 -0.56 -6.35 8.77
CA LEU A 54 -1.77 -6.22 7.95
C LEU A 54 -1.53 -5.44 6.66
N VAL A 55 -0.79 -4.32 6.74
CA VAL A 55 -0.50 -3.50 5.56
C VAL A 55 0.40 -4.27 4.60
N VAL A 56 1.42 -4.94 5.11
CA VAL A 56 2.32 -5.75 4.31
C VAL A 56 1.56 -6.90 3.64
N ALA A 57 0.70 -7.59 4.38
CA ALA A 57 -0.11 -8.67 3.83
C ALA A 57 -1.03 -8.17 2.70
N ALA A 58 -1.66 -7.02 2.89
CA ALA A 58 -2.51 -6.42 1.85
C ALA A 58 -1.69 -6.07 0.60
N LEU A 59 -0.50 -5.51 0.79
CA LEU A 59 0.38 -5.18 -0.33
C LEU A 59 0.89 -6.43 -1.05
N GLU A 60 1.18 -7.49 -0.31
CA GLU A 60 1.61 -8.76 -0.91
C GLU A 60 0.50 -9.38 -1.75
N GLN A 61 -0.74 -9.30 -1.30
CA GLN A 61 -1.89 -9.75 -2.09
C GLN A 61 -2.05 -8.93 -3.36
N ARG A 62 -1.88 -7.61 -3.26
CA ARG A 62 -1.91 -6.72 -4.42
C ARG A 62 -0.79 -7.06 -5.40
N LEU A 63 0.40 -7.31 -4.89
CA LEU A 63 1.54 -7.69 -5.71
C LEU A 63 1.28 -9.00 -6.46
N ALA A 64 0.74 -10.00 -5.78
CA ALA A 64 0.40 -11.28 -6.41
C ALA A 64 -0.62 -11.10 -7.53
N ALA A 65 -1.64 -10.27 -7.30
CA ALA A 65 -2.65 -9.98 -8.32
C ALA A 65 -2.04 -9.28 -9.54
N LEU A 66 -1.14 -8.32 -9.32
CA LEU A 66 -0.47 -7.61 -10.40
C LEU A 66 0.42 -8.55 -11.23
N ARG A 67 1.14 -9.43 -10.56
CA ARG A 67 1.97 -10.42 -11.24
C ARG A 67 1.16 -11.42 -12.05
N ALA A 68 0.02 -11.84 -11.50
CA ALA A 68 -0.89 -12.73 -12.22
C ALA A 68 -1.45 -12.04 -13.46
N GLU A 69 -1.82 -10.77 -13.35
CA GLU A 69 -2.31 -9.98 -14.47
C GLU A 69 -1.25 -9.81 -15.54
N LEU A 70 -0.01 -9.54 -15.14
CA LEU A 70 1.11 -9.43 -16.07
C LEU A 70 1.35 -10.73 -16.82
N GLY A 71 1.28 -11.87 -16.13
CA GLY A 71 1.45 -13.18 -16.74
C GLY A 71 0.34 -13.53 -17.72
N GLN A 72 -0.89 -13.07 -17.46
CA GLN A 72 -2.03 -13.31 -18.34
C GLN A 72 -2.06 -12.36 -19.54
N GLY A 73 -1.62 -11.13 -19.33
CA GLY A 73 -1.65 -10.11 -20.36
C GLY A 73 -0.48 -10.14 -21.33
N GLY A 74 0.44 -11.07 -21.11
CA GLY A 74 1.68 -11.19 -21.88
C GLY A 74 1.52 -11.48 -23.37
#